data_79ea1e67925097763bb6473deda5f2bd
#
_entry.id   79ea1e67925097763bb6473deda5f2bd
#
_cell.length_a   1.000
_cell.length_b   1.000
_cell.length_c   1.000
_cell.angle_alpha   90.00
_cell.angle_beta   90.00
_cell.angle_gamma   90.00
#
_symmetry.space_group_name_H-M   'P 1'
#
loop_
_entity.id
_entity.type
_entity.pdbx_description
1 polymer ?
#
loop_
_entity_poly.entity_id
_entity_poly.type
_entity_poly.pdbx_seq_one_letter_code
_entity_poly.pdbx_strand_id
1 'polypeptide(L)'
;INPADDTNPPEGSFLALDDMLISLDMSNRAKVVDFLLKISDKYKIYLFTHDRAFFEHLKERIYFANKSKGVAKEDGWLFKELYKDDTPTNNPKDFNSESDIARARKHYKEFDYPAAANYLRKAVEAMVNEVFPPKLSKQNDGAKHERLRNVLEISFDFFSKIQGFDLADLSRLIANLNLLMNPLSHKSTETNVYKIELKEIFAIIERLSLQVQGLSIEEVLPRKEKVYLYLEEDEHITQKYEIELQQELYKYIVAGTTKVWQPEAKSTRSCTITDGVEGGYNKNEHFKGSLEKICQDIHNHKRKEYADNYLE
;
A
#
# COMPACT_ATOMS: atom_id res chain seq x y z
N ILE A 1 -13.68 -23.54 5.52
CA ILE A 1 -15.03 -22.96 5.66
C ILE A 1 -15.49 -22.62 4.26
N ASN A 2 -16.55 -23.28 3.79
CA ASN A 2 -17.11 -23.05 2.47
C ASN A 2 -18.01 -21.80 2.52
N PRO A 3 -17.74 -20.73 1.76
CA PRO A 3 -18.51 -19.49 1.84
C PRO A 3 -19.98 -19.61 1.35
N ALA A 4 -20.37 -20.79 0.85
CA ALA A 4 -21.73 -21.05 0.38
C ALA A 4 -22.69 -21.59 1.43
N ASP A 5 -22.25 -21.87 2.65
CA ASP A 5 -23.10 -22.31 3.73
C ASP A 5 -23.60 -21.10 4.54
N ASP A 6 -24.78 -20.62 4.19
CA ASP A 6 -25.47 -19.48 4.83
C ASP A 6 -26.07 -19.84 6.22
N THR A 7 -25.66 -20.95 6.81
CA THR A 7 -26.03 -21.33 8.17
C THR A 7 -25.29 -20.48 9.17
N ASN A 8 -25.99 -19.68 9.95
CA ASN A 8 -25.39 -18.98 11.07
C ASN A 8 -24.70 -19.99 12.00
N PRO A 9 -23.46 -19.72 12.42
CA PRO A 9 -22.77 -20.60 13.34
C PRO A 9 -23.59 -20.72 14.63
N PRO A 10 -23.48 -21.85 15.37
CA PRO A 10 -24.14 -21.99 16.67
C PRO A 10 -23.80 -20.82 17.59
N GLU A 11 -24.74 -20.42 18.44
CA GLU A 11 -24.51 -19.38 19.43
C GLU A 11 -23.31 -19.73 20.31
N GLY A 12 -22.39 -18.75 20.47
CA GLY A 12 -21.14 -18.97 21.21
C GLY A 12 -19.97 -19.49 20.37
N SER A 13 -20.11 -19.63 19.06
CA SER A 13 -18.99 -20.01 18.20
C SER A 13 -17.83 -19.00 18.25
N PHE A 14 -16.62 -19.49 18.42
CA PHE A 14 -15.42 -18.64 18.43
C PHE A 14 -14.34 -19.15 17.46
N LEU A 15 -13.49 -18.23 17.07
CA LEU A 15 -12.32 -18.49 16.23
C LEU A 15 -11.06 -18.04 17.00
N ALA A 16 -10.17 -18.96 17.28
CA ALA A 16 -8.88 -18.66 17.90
C ALA A 16 -7.77 -18.82 16.86
N LEU A 17 -6.98 -17.77 16.65
CA LEU A 17 -5.90 -17.69 15.68
C LEU A 17 -4.61 -17.36 16.45
N ASP A 18 -3.64 -18.28 16.43
CA ASP A 18 -2.38 -18.14 17.11
C ASP A 18 -1.25 -18.08 16.08
N ASP A 19 -0.59 -16.93 15.98
CA ASP A 19 0.58 -16.65 15.13
C ASP A 19 0.49 -17.11 13.66
N MET A 20 -0.69 -17.49 13.19
CA MET A 20 -0.88 -18.07 11.86
C MET A 20 -0.57 -17.13 10.70
N LEU A 21 -0.46 -15.83 10.95
CA LEU A 21 -0.23 -14.82 9.92
C LEU A 21 1.24 -14.42 9.76
N ILE A 22 2.16 -14.98 10.55
CA ILE A 22 3.58 -14.59 10.56
C ILE A 22 4.26 -14.89 9.23
N SER A 23 3.91 -15.98 8.59
CA SER A 23 4.49 -16.39 7.29
C SER A 23 3.97 -15.55 6.09
N LEU A 24 2.96 -14.74 6.31
CA LEU A 24 2.39 -13.90 5.26
C LEU A 24 3.07 -12.52 5.23
N ASP A 25 3.22 -11.96 4.03
CA ASP A 25 3.55 -10.54 3.87
C ASP A 25 2.42 -9.63 4.38
N MET A 26 2.73 -8.35 4.63
CA MET A 26 1.78 -7.41 5.21
C MET A 26 0.52 -7.22 4.35
N SER A 27 0.64 -7.26 3.01
CA SER A 27 -0.49 -7.12 2.10
C SER A 27 -1.47 -8.28 2.23
N ASN A 28 -0.97 -9.49 2.36
CA ASN A 28 -1.80 -10.67 2.57
C ASN A 28 -2.38 -10.73 3.98
N ARG A 29 -1.63 -10.30 4.99
CA ARG A 29 -2.15 -10.12 6.37
C ARG A 29 -3.32 -9.14 6.38
N ALA A 30 -3.22 -8.03 5.67
CA ALA A 30 -4.30 -7.04 5.53
C ALA A 30 -5.58 -7.65 4.96
N LYS A 31 -5.48 -8.47 3.91
CA LYS A 31 -6.64 -9.19 3.33
C LYS A 31 -7.29 -10.14 4.34
N VAL A 32 -6.47 -10.83 5.14
CA VAL A 32 -7.00 -11.71 6.20
C VAL A 32 -7.70 -10.89 7.29
N VAL A 33 -7.16 -9.74 7.70
CA VAL A 33 -7.82 -8.84 8.64
C VAL A 33 -9.17 -8.37 8.10
N ASP A 34 -9.25 -7.97 6.83
CA ASP A 34 -10.51 -7.58 6.19
C ASP A 34 -11.55 -8.72 6.18
N PHE A 35 -11.08 -9.94 5.95
CA PHE A 35 -11.94 -11.12 6.05
C PHE A 35 -12.43 -11.35 7.48
N LEU A 36 -11.54 -11.26 8.49
CA LEU A 36 -11.91 -11.40 9.90
C LEU A 36 -12.92 -10.33 10.33
N LEU A 37 -12.75 -9.09 9.87
CA LEU A 37 -13.71 -8.02 10.12
C LEU A 37 -15.09 -8.29 9.50
N LYS A 38 -15.16 -8.97 8.37
CA LYS A 38 -16.44 -9.36 7.75
C LYS A 38 -17.18 -10.46 8.52
N ILE A 39 -16.43 -11.36 9.17
CA ILE A 39 -17.03 -12.47 9.93
C ILE A 39 -17.15 -12.21 11.42
N SER A 40 -16.65 -11.06 11.92
CA SER A 40 -16.68 -10.71 13.34
C SER A 40 -18.10 -10.56 13.92
N ASP A 41 -19.09 -10.30 13.07
CA ASP A 41 -20.50 -10.26 13.48
C ASP A 41 -21.07 -11.68 13.76
N LYS A 42 -20.43 -12.72 13.22
CA LYS A 42 -20.86 -14.13 13.35
C LYS A 42 -20.04 -14.93 14.36
N TYR A 43 -18.78 -14.53 14.58
CA TYR A 43 -17.82 -15.28 15.40
C TYR A 43 -17.17 -14.37 16.43
N LYS A 44 -16.98 -14.88 17.65
CA LYS A 44 -16.07 -14.27 18.61
C LYS A 44 -14.64 -14.60 18.22
N ILE A 45 -13.84 -13.60 17.85
CA ILE A 45 -12.49 -13.83 17.32
C ILE A 45 -11.45 -13.53 18.40
N TYR A 46 -10.55 -14.48 18.64
CA TYR A 46 -9.34 -14.32 19.45
C TYR A 46 -8.14 -14.42 18.53
N LEU A 47 -7.34 -13.37 18.45
CA LEU A 47 -6.14 -13.34 17.64
C LEU A 47 -4.93 -13.08 18.53
N PHE A 48 -3.99 -14.04 18.55
CA PHE A 48 -2.75 -13.95 19.27
C PHE A 48 -1.61 -13.73 18.29
N THR A 49 -0.69 -12.83 18.61
CA THR A 49 0.51 -12.59 17.81
C THR A 49 1.63 -12.03 18.66
N HIS A 50 2.86 -12.42 18.37
CA HIS A 50 4.06 -11.80 18.92
C HIS A 50 4.67 -10.73 17.97
N ASP A 51 4.11 -10.57 16.76
CA ASP A 51 4.52 -9.53 15.81
C ASP A 51 3.89 -8.19 16.20
N ARG A 52 4.70 -7.33 16.81
CA ARG A 52 4.25 -6.02 17.27
C ARG A 52 3.80 -5.12 16.10
N ALA A 53 4.47 -5.19 14.96
CA ALA A 53 4.10 -4.37 13.81
C ALA A 53 2.72 -4.77 13.28
N PHE A 54 2.44 -6.07 13.21
CA PHE A 54 1.12 -6.57 12.83
C PHE A 54 0.05 -6.21 13.87
N PHE A 55 0.36 -6.28 15.17
CA PHE A 55 -0.58 -5.92 16.23
C PHE A 55 -0.99 -4.43 16.16
N GLU A 56 -0.04 -3.52 15.93
CA GLU A 56 -0.35 -2.09 15.75
C GLU A 56 -1.17 -1.84 14.47
N HIS A 57 -0.80 -2.49 13.37
CA HIS A 57 -1.54 -2.44 12.12
C HIS A 57 -3.00 -2.89 12.29
N LEU A 58 -3.22 -4.01 12.98
CA LEU A 58 -4.56 -4.54 13.27
C LEU A 58 -5.41 -3.52 14.04
N LYS A 59 -4.86 -2.89 15.09
CA LYS A 59 -5.56 -1.86 15.87
C LYS A 59 -6.02 -0.69 15.00
N GLU A 60 -5.13 -0.18 14.17
CA GLU A 60 -5.46 0.94 13.29
C GLU A 60 -6.53 0.57 12.26
N ARG A 61 -6.41 -0.60 11.67
CA ARG A 61 -7.36 -1.07 10.66
C ARG A 61 -8.76 -1.26 11.24
N ILE A 62 -8.87 -1.85 12.43
CA ILE A 62 -10.13 -2.00 13.15
C ILE A 62 -10.72 -0.63 13.54
N TYR A 63 -9.88 0.28 14.02
CA TYR A 63 -10.29 1.64 14.35
C TYR A 63 -10.96 2.34 13.14
N PHE A 64 -10.33 2.29 11.96
CA PHE A 64 -10.89 2.92 10.76
C PHE A 64 -12.12 2.19 10.23
N ALA A 65 -12.15 0.86 10.27
CA ALA A 65 -13.33 0.09 9.89
C ALA A 65 -14.55 0.42 10.75
N ASN A 66 -14.37 0.52 12.06
CA ASN A 66 -15.44 0.92 12.99
C ASN A 66 -15.89 2.36 12.73
N LYS A 67 -14.95 3.27 12.49
CA LYS A 67 -15.27 4.66 12.20
C LYS A 67 -16.08 4.82 10.91
N SER A 68 -15.75 4.09 9.86
CA SER A 68 -16.48 4.11 8.58
C SER A 68 -17.93 3.62 8.74
N LYS A 69 -18.19 2.76 9.73
CA LYS A 69 -19.52 2.27 10.06
C LYS A 69 -20.30 3.18 11.04
N GLY A 70 -19.71 4.31 11.46
CA GLY A 70 -20.30 5.20 12.48
C GLY A 70 -20.36 4.59 13.90
N VAL A 71 -19.63 3.50 14.13
CA VAL A 71 -19.55 2.79 15.40
C VAL A 71 -18.52 3.46 16.30
N ALA A 72 -18.77 3.51 17.62
CA ALA A 72 -17.82 4.05 18.58
C ALA A 72 -16.49 3.27 18.52
N LYS A 73 -15.38 3.95 18.76
CA LYS A 73 -13.98 3.63 18.43
C LYS A 73 -13.51 2.18 18.56
N GLU A 74 -14.04 1.44 19.51
CA GLU A 74 -13.50 0.13 19.89
C GLU A 74 -14.64 -0.89 20.14
N ASP A 75 -15.87 -0.55 19.74
CA ASP A 75 -16.99 -1.47 19.96
C ASP A 75 -16.69 -2.84 19.34
N GLY A 76 -16.64 -3.82 20.24
CA GLY A 76 -16.45 -5.21 19.91
C GLY A 76 -15.01 -5.73 19.93
N TRP A 77 -13.98 -4.87 20.01
CA TRP A 77 -12.59 -5.34 20.01
C TRP A 77 -11.82 -4.89 21.25
N LEU A 78 -11.12 -5.85 21.88
CA LEU A 78 -10.26 -5.62 23.03
C LEU A 78 -8.81 -5.95 22.68
N PHE A 79 -7.94 -4.95 22.81
CA PHE A 79 -6.50 -5.10 22.56
C PHE A 79 -5.75 -5.20 23.87
N LYS A 80 -4.96 -6.28 24.03
CA LYS A 80 -4.14 -6.52 25.20
C LYS A 80 -2.72 -6.85 24.81
N GLU A 81 -1.75 -6.28 25.52
CA GLU A 81 -0.36 -6.65 25.44
C GLU A 81 -0.01 -7.45 26.72
N LEU A 82 0.59 -8.61 26.56
CA LEU A 82 1.04 -9.45 27.66
C LEU A 82 2.53 -9.26 27.87
N TYR A 83 2.89 -8.87 29.06
CA TYR A 83 4.28 -8.72 29.49
C TYR A 83 4.58 -9.65 30.64
N LYS A 84 5.82 -10.08 30.70
CA LYS A 84 6.36 -10.79 31.84
C LYS A 84 6.76 -9.76 32.88
N ASP A 85 6.33 -9.92 34.13
CA ASP A 85 6.79 -9.05 35.19
C ASP A 85 8.22 -9.41 35.63
N ASP A 86 8.92 -8.48 36.27
CA ASP A 86 10.29 -8.67 36.76
C ASP A 86 10.32 -9.36 38.13
N THR A 87 9.23 -10.03 38.55
CA THR A 87 9.19 -10.79 39.78
C THR A 87 9.79 -12.18 39.59
N PRO A 88 10.28 -12.86 40.65
CA PRO A 88 10.78 -14.21 40.54
C PRO A 88 9.78 -15.25 39.99
N THR A 89 8.49 -14.97 40.12
CA THR A 89 7.39 -15.81 39.60
C THR A 89 7.10 -15.57 38.12
N ASN A 90 7.64 -14.49 37.54
CA ASN A 90 7.45 -14.14 36.13
C ASN A 90 5.97 -14.15 35.68
N ASN A 91 5.08 -13.62 36.48
CA ASN A 91 3.66 -13.65 36.21
C ASN A 91 3.34 -12.77 34.98
N PRO A 92 2.48 -13.26 34.06
CA PRO A 92 2.03 -12.44 32.94
C PRO A 92 1.19 -11.28 33.44
N LYS A 93 1.48 -10.07 32.96
CA LYS A 93 0.66 -8.87 33.15
C LYS A 93 0.10 -8.43 31.82
N ASP A 94 -1.17 -8.07 31.82
CA ASP A 94 -1.84 -7.55 30.65
C ASP A 94 -1.96 -6.01 30.70
N PHE A 95 -1.83 -5.40 29.56
CA PHE A 95 -2.05 -3.98 29.34
C PHE A 95 -3.05 -3.78 28.23
N ASN A 96 -4.00 -2.88 28.44
CA ASN A 96 -4.84 -2.42 27.35
C ASN A 96 -4.00 -1.56 26.40
N SER A 97 -3.92 -1.99 25.14
CA SER A 97 -3.17 -1.27 24.13
C SER A 97 -4.10 -0.41 23.28
N GLU A 98 -3.80 0.87 23.21
CA GLU A 98 -4.51 1.83 22.35
C GLU A 98 -3.75 2.02 21.04
N SER A 99 -4.47 2.32 19.94
CA SER A 99 -3.84 2.71 18.68
C SER A 99 -3.06 4.03 18.82
N ASP A 100 -2.08 4.26 17.95
CA ASP A 100 -1.29 5.50 17.99
C ASP A 100 -2.20 6.74 17.77
N ILE A 101 -3.25 6.64 16.95
CA ILE A 101 -4.23 7.72 16.80
C ILE A 101 -5.05 7.94 18.08
N ALA A 102 -5.44 6.87 18.77
CA ALA A 102 -6.17 7.00 20.04
C ALA A 102 -5.30 7.66 21.11
N ARG A 103 -4.02 7.26 21.23
CA ARG A 103 -3.01 7.90 22.09
C ARG A 103 -2.81 9.36 21.73
N ALA A 104 -2.64 9.67 20.44
CA ALA A 104 -2.54 11.04 19.98
C ALA A 104 -3.74 11.89 20.39
N ARG A 105 -4.96 11.37 20.26
CA ARG A 105 -6.19 12.07 20.68
C ARG A 105 -6.26 12.28 22.18
N LYS A 106 -5.81 11.32 22.99
CA LYS A 106 -5.74 11.45 24.44
C LYS A 106 -4.80 12.59 24.82
N HIS A 107 -3.55 12.58 24.35
CA HIS A 107 -2.58 13.64 24.60
C HIS A 107 -3.07 15.02 24.11
N TYR A 108 -3.72 15.06 22.92
CA TYR A 108 -4.30 16.30 22.42
C TYR A 108 -5.37 16.88 23.37
N LYS A 109 -6.23 16.03 23.97
CA LYS A 109 -7.23 16.46 24.95
C LYS A 109 -6.61 16.92 26.27
N GLU A 110 -5.48 16.35 26.63
CA GLU A 110 -4.70 16.71 27.82
C GLU A 110 -3.76 17.93 27.57
N PHE A 111 -3.86 18.56 26.39
CA PHE A 111 -3.02 19.68 25.94
C PHE A 111 -1.53 19.34 25.82
N ASP A 112 -1.15 18.06 25.81
CA ASP A 112 0.20 17.60 25.53
C ASP A 112 0.38 17.43 24.01
N TYR A 113 0.52 18.57 23.33
CA TYR A 113 0.64 18.62 21.88
C TYR A 113 1.93 17.95 21.34
N PRO A 114 3.08 18.02 22.03
CA PRO A 114 4.27 17.28 21.61
C PRO A 114 4.07 15.78 21.57
N ALA A 115 3.47 15.20 22.59
CA ALA A 115 3.17 13.76 22.60
C ALA A 115 2.11 13.41 21.54
N ALA A 116 1.07 14.23 21.38
CA ALA A 116 0.07 14.06 20.35
C ALA A 116 0.69 14.02 18.94
N ALA A 117 1.59 14.96 18.63
CA ALA A 117 2.30 15.02 17.35
C ALA A 117 3.18 13.79 17.10
N ASN A 118 3.87 13.30 18.13
CA ASN A 118 4.72 12.11 18.02
C ASN A 118 3.88 10.84 17.70
N TYR A 119 2.72 10.67 18.34
CA TYR A 119 1.83 9.55 18.05
C TYR A 119 1.15 9.69 16.68
N LEU A 120 0.81 10.91 16.25
CA LEU A 120 0.31 11.13 14.88
C LEU A 120 1.37 10.76 13.82
N ARG A 121 2.63 11.10 14.07
CA ARG A 121 3.74 10.69 13.20
C ARG A 121 3.82 9.18 13.06
N LYS A 122 3.75 8.44 14.18
CA LYS A 122 3.77 6.97 14.16
C LYS A 122 2.59 6.40 13.37
N ALA A 123 1.40 6.97 13.55
CA ALA A 123 0.21 6.55 12.81
C ALA A 123 0.37 6.77 11.30
N VAL A 124 0.97 7.89 10.87
CA VAL A 124 1.27 8.14 9.45
C VAL A 124 2.31 7.16 8.92
N GLU A 125 3.39 6.92 9.67
CA GLU A 125 4.42 5.94 9.30
C GLU A 125 3.82 4.54 9.13
N ALA A 126 2.93 4.12 10.03
CA ALA A 126 2.24 2.84 9.95
C ALA A 126 1.35 2.76 8.71
N MET A 127 0.50 3.77 8.49
CA MET A 127 -0.41 3.85 7.34
C MET A 127 0.34 3.76 6.01
N VAL A 128 1.45 4.49 5.87
CA VAL A 128 2.24 4.50 4.65
C VAL A 128 2.93 3.15 4.43
N ASN A 129 3.52 2.57 5.47
CA ASN A 129 4.18 1.27 5.37
C ASN A 129 3.22 0.11 5.07
N GLU A 130 1.95 0.26 5.40
CA GLU A 130 0.90 -0.72 5.08
C GLU A 130 0.63 -0.80 3.58
N VAL A 131 0.52 0.35 2.94
CA VAL A 131 0.07 0.45 1.54
C VAL A 131 1.23 0.32 0.55
N PHE A 132 2.42 0.74 0.98
CA PHE A 132 3.59 0.80 0.12
C PHE A 132 4.22 -0.55 -0.13
N PRO A 133 4.50 -0.89 -1.38
CA PRO A 133 5.37 -2.01 -1.70
C PRO A 133 6.70 -1.86 -0.95
N PRO A 134 7.22 -2.94 -0.31
CA PRO A 134 8.43 -2.87 0.51
C PRO A 134 9.66 -2.27 -0.20
N LYS A 135 9.75 -2.42 -1.52
CA LYS A 135 10.84 -1.83 -2.33
C LYS A 135 10.78 -0.31 -2.39
N LEU A 136 9.58 0.28 -2.35
CA LEU A 136 9.42 1.74 -2.37
C LEU A 136 9.61 2.37 -1.00
N SER A 137 9.43 1.62 0.08
CA SER A 137 9.68 2.07 1.44
C SER A 137 11.14 1.92 1.89
N LYS A 138 12.02 1.36 1.02
CA LYS A 138 13.44 1.16 1.31
C LYS A 138 14.29 1.96 0.34
N GLN A 139 15.47 2.37 0.78
CA GLN A 139 16.50 2.92 -0.11
C GLN A 139 17.05 1.82 -1.04
N ASN A 140 17.74 2.22 -2.10
CA ASN A 140 18.32 1.29 -3.08
C ASN A 140 19.30 0.26 -2.47
N ASP A 141 19.86 0.54 -1.29
CA ASP A 141 20.75 -0.34 -0.53
C ASP A 141 19.97 -1.27 0.44
N GLY A 142 18.65 -1.21 0.45
CA GLY A 142 17.78 -2.00 1.33
C GLY A 142 17.54 -1.37 2.72
N ALA A 143 18.14 -0.22 3.02
CA ALA A 143 17.87 0.50 4.26
C ALA A 143 16.47 1.14 4.24
N LYS A 144 15.83 1.27 5.41
CA LYS A 144 14.60 2.04 5.52
C LYS A 144 14.88 3.53 5.34
N HIS A 145 13.97 4.25 4.70
CA HIS A 145 14.04 5.71 4.64
C HIS A 145 14.03 6.28 6.06
N GLU A 146 15.09 6.99 6.43
CA GLU A 146 15.23 7.54 7.79
C GLU A 146 14.24 8.68 8.08
N ARG A 147 13.72 9.35 7.05
CA ARG A 147 12.87 10.52 7.18
C ARG A 147 11.48 10.28 6.61
N LEU A 148 10.46 10.44 7.44
CA LEU A 148 9.06 10.35 7.03
C LEU A 148 8.76 11.24 5.81
N ARG A 149 9.40 12.41 5.69
CA ARG A 149 9.26 13.28 4.53
C ARG A 149 9.60 12.56 3.22
N ASN A 150 10.75 11.88 3.16
CA ASN A 150 11.18 11.17 1.95
C ASN A 150 10.18 10.07 1.59
N VAL A 151 9.68 9.34 2.59
CA VAL A 151 8.67 8.30 2.38
C VAL A 151 7.38 8.91 1.83
N LEU A 152 6.91 10.03 2.36
CA LEU A 152 5.70 10.69 1.89
C LEU A 152 5.86 11.34 0.50
N GLU A 153 7.03 11.87 0.16
CA GLU A 153 7.31 12.40 -1.19
C GLU A 153 7.32 11.27 -2.23
N ILE A 154 7.95 10.13 -1.92
CA ILE A 154 7.87 8.92 -2.76
C ILE A 154 6.43 8.43 -2.86
N SER A 155 5.68 8.46 -1.74
CA SER A 155 4.26 8.12 -1.71
C SER A 155 3.44 9.01 -2.62
N PHE A 156 3.71 10.30 -2.62
CA PHE A 156 3.03 11.26 -3.46
C PHE A 156 3.22 10.93 -4.95
N ASP A 157 4.47 10.70 -5.37
CA ASP A 157 4.79 10.32 -6.74
C ASP A 157 4.10 9.01 -7.14
N PHE A 158 4.07 8.06 -6.24
CA PHE A 158 3.43 6.77 -6.47
C PHE A 158 1.91 6.92 -6.60
N PHE A 159 1.25 7.56 -5.63
CA PHE A 159 -0.20 7.71 -5.64
C PHE A 159 -0.69 8.65 -6.74
N SER A 160 0.16 9.57 -7.24
CA SER A 160 -0.19 10.41 -8.40
C SER A 160 -0.48 9.61 -9.67
N LYS A 161 0.01 8.37 -9.74
CA LYS A 161 -0.15 7.46 -10.86
C LYS A 161 -1.35 6.52 -10.68
N ILE A 162 -1.97 6.52 -9.50
CA ILE A 162 -3.16 5.72 -9.22
C ILE A 162 -4.40 6.50 -9.58
N GLN A 163 -5.14 6.01 -10.56
CA GLN A 163 -6.36 6.67 -11.02
C GLN A 163 -7.42 6.74 -9.91
N GLY A 164 -7.92 7.93 -9.63
CA GLY A 164 -8.98 8.17 -8.64
C GLY A 164 -8.47 8.40 -7.21
N PHE A 165 -7.14 8.42 -6.98
CA PHE A 165 -6.58 8.82 -5.70
C PHE A 165 -6.55 10.35 -5.57
N ASP A 166 -7.12 10.88 -4.48
CA ASP A 166 -7.07 12.31 -4.18
C ASP A 166 -5.79 12.67 -3.43
N LEU A 167 -4.90 13.39 -4.11
CA LEU A 167 -3.60 13.80 -3.58
C LEU A 167 -3.66 15.03 -2.67
N ALA A 168 -4.79 15.71 -2.57
CA ALA A 168 -4.88 16.98 -1.84
C ALA A 168 -4.52 16.81 -0.36
N ASP A 169 -5.01 15.76 0.29
CA ASP A 169 -4.73 15.48 1.70
C ASP A 169 -3.28 15.04 1.90
N LEU A 170 -2.72 14.25 1.00
CA LEU A 170 -1.31 13.85 1.07
C LEU A 170 -0.37 15.05 0.88
N SER A 171 -0.69 15.94 -0.06
CA SER A 171 0.04 17.20 -0.26
C SER A 171 0.01 18.10 0.99
N ARG A 172 -1.17 18.24 1.61
CA ARG A 172 -1.33 19.00 2.87
C ARG A 172 -0.56 18.36 4.02
N LEU A 173 -0.55 17.03 4.11
CA LEU A 173 0.22 16.31 5.11
C LEU A 173 1.72 16.57 4.95
N ILE A 174 2.25 16.50 3.71
CA ILE A 174 3.64 16.81 3.39
C ILE A 174 3.99 18.27 3.76
N ALA A 175 3.12 19.22 3.45
CA ALA A 175 3.32 20.63 3.81
C ALA A 175 3.38 20.84 5.33
N ASN A 176 2.58 20.11 6.10
CA ASN A 176 2.52 20.18 7.56
C ASN A 176 3.55 19.30 8.29
N LEU A 177 4.37 18.54 7.55
CA LEU A 177 5.38 17.65 8.17
C LEU A 177 6.35 18.36 9.11
N ASN A 178 6.72 19.59 8.83
CA ASN A 178 7.61 20.36 9.68
C ASN A 178 6.98 20.64 11.06
N LEU A 179 5.65 20.69 11.15
CA LEU A 179 4.91 20.81 12.40
C LEU A 179 4.89 19.50 13.18
N LEU A 180 4.76 18.38 12.47
CA LEU A 180 4.74 17.04 13.08
C LEU A 180 6.13 16.56 13.53
N MET A 181 7.21 17.04 12.90
CA MET A 181 8.50 16.36 12.99
C MET A 181 9.59 17.12 13.75
N ASN A 182 9.56 18.43 13.86
CA ASN A 182 10.72 19.17 14.34
C ASN A 182 10.54 20.09 15.55
N PRO A 183 9.46 20.89 15.72
CA PRO A 183 9.42 21.81 16.86
C PRO A 183 8.89 21.17 18.14
N LEU A 184 7.99 20.18 18.01
CA LEU A 184 7.28 19.61 19.17
C LEU A 184 8.07 18.53 19.91
N SER A 185 9.11 17.96 19.29
CA SER A 185 10.03 17.03 19.95
C SER A 185 11.14 17.73 20.74
N HIS A 186 11.32 19.03 20.54
CA HIS A 186 12.28 19.85 21.29
C HIS A 186 11.51 20.83 22.18
N LYS A 187 11.98 21.03 23.41
CA LYS A 187 11.44 21.98 24.40
C LYS A 187 11.17 23.36 23.79
N SER A 188 9.99 23.58 23.22
CA SER A 188 9.51 24.91 22.90
C SER A 188 8.43 25.29 23.90
N THR A 189 8.57 26.49 24.48
CA THR A 189 7.68 27.04 25.50
C THR A 189 6.34 27.56 24.97
N GLU A 190 6.09 27.47 23.66
CA GLU A 190 4.87 27.97 23.01
C GLU A 190 3.96 26.83 22.53
N THR A 191 3.30 26.17 23.46
CA THR A 191 2.48 24.97 23.18
C THR A 191 1.10 25.28 22.57
N ASN A 192 0.60 26.49 22.64
CA ASN A 192 -0.76 26.83 22.20
C ASN A 192 -0.89 27.09 20.69
N VAL A 193 0.21 27.25 19.97
CA VAL A 193 0.22 27.66 18.54
C VAL A 193 -0.23 26.54 17.62
N TYR A 194 -0.14 25.27 18.02
CA TYR A 194 -0.31 24.12 17.11
C TYR A 194 -1.62 23.36 17.27
N LYS A 195 -2.57 23.86 18.06
CA LYS A 195 -3.83 23.17 18.33
C LYS A 195 -4.70 22.99 17.06
N ILE A 196 -4.75 24.03 16.23
CA ILE A 196 -5.57 24.05 15.01
C ILE A 196 -4.94 23.14 13.96
N GLU A 197 -3.64 23.22 13.78
CA GLU A 197 -2.87 22.43 12.84
C GLU A 197 -2.92 20.94 13.18
N LEU A 198 -2.77 20.57 14.45
CA LEU A 198 -2.91 19.19 14.87
C LEU A 198 -4.34 18.66 14.61
N LYS A 199 -5.37 19.50 14.82
CA LYS A 199 -6.75 19.13 14.50
C LYS A 199 -6.95 18.87 13.01
N GLU A 200 -6.33 19.69 12.16
CA GLU A 200 -6.33 19.49 10.71
C GLU A 200 -5.64 18.19 10.32
N ILE A 201 -4.47 17.91 10.91
CA ILE A 201 -3.72 16.67 10.66
C ILE A 201 -4.52 15.43 11.05
N PHE A 202 -5.23 15.44 12.17
CA PHE A 202 -6.14 14.35 12.53
C PHE A 202 -7.17 14.10 11.42
N ALA A 203 -7.79 15.16 10.90
CA ALA A 203 -8.78 15.04 9.84
C ALA A 203 -8.18 14.55 8.51
N ILE A 204 -6.96 15.00 8.18
CA ILE A 204 -6.23 14.54 6.99
C ILE A 204 -5.93 13.04 7.11
N ILE A 205 -5.35 12.59 8.22
CA ILE A 205 -5.02 11.17 8.44
C ILE A 205 -6.29 10.32 8.33
N GLU A 206 -7.40 10.77 8.87
CA GLU A 206 -8.67 10.06 8.79
C GLU A 206 -9.15 9.90 7.34
N ARG A 207 -9.09 10.96 6.52
CA ARG A 207 -9.48 10.89 5.12
C ARG A 207 -8.53 10.05 4.29
N LEU A 208 -7.21 10.21 4.48
CA LEU A 208 -6.20 9.38 3.79
C LEU A 208 -6.38 7.89 4.13
N SER A 209 -6.62 7.57 5.38
CA SER A 209 -6.85 6.18 5.79
C SER A 209 -8.07 5.56 5.12
N LEU A 210 -9.12 6.35 4.86
CA LEU A 210 -10.28 5.89 4.09
C LEU A 210 -9.94 5.67 2.62
N GLN A 211 -9.10 6.53 2.03
CA GLN A 211 -8.68 6.38 0.62
C GLN A 211 -7.80 5.14 0.41
N VAL A 212 -6.89 4.86 1.35
CA VAL A 212 -6.00 3.70 1.25
C VAL A 212 -6.69 2.40 1.69
N GLN A 213 -7.83 2.49 2.37
CA GLN A 213 -8.61 1.32 2.76
C GLN A 213 -9.12 0.57 1.52
N GLY A 214 -8.75 -0.70 1.40
CA GLY A 214 -9.11 -1.51 0.24
C GLY A 214 -8.25 -1.27 -1.01
N LEU A 215 -7.24 -0.39 -0.94
CA LEU A 215 -6.20 -0.29 -1.93
C LEU A 215 -5.20 -1.44 -1.71
N SER A 216 -5.07 -2.31 -2.70
CA SER A 216 -4.05 -3.35 -2.74
C SER A 216 -3.14 -3.09 -3.92
N ILE A 217 -1.84 -3.01 -3.67
CA ILE A 217 -0.82 -2.74 -4.69
C ILE A 217 0.14 -3.92 -4.71
N GLU A 218 0.38 -4.47 -5.90
CA GLU A 218 1.25 -5.63 -6.10
C GLU A 218 2.22 -5.36 -7.26
N GLU A 219 3.51 -5.59 -7.02
CA GLU A 219 4.51 -5.59 -8.08
C GLU A 219 4.32 -6.83 -8.96
N VAL A 220 4.11 -6.61 -10.25
CA VAL A 220 3.92 -7.69 -11.23
C VAL A 220 5.25 -8.03 -11.90
N LEU A 221 5.99 -7.01 -12.34
CA LEU A 221 7.30 -7.15 -12.97
C LEU A 221 8.28 -6.12 -12.40
N PRO A 222 9.53 -6.52 -12.12
CA PRO A 222 10.55 -5.60 -11.62
C PRO A 222 11.06 -4.67 -12.73
N ARG A 223 11.69 -3.57 -12.33
CA ARG A 223 12.45 -2.70 -13.23
C ARG A 223 13.53 -3.49 -13.96
N LYS A 224 13.78 -3.15 -15.23
CA LYS A 224 14.70 -3.81 -16.17
C LYS A 224 14.22 -5.18 -16.65
N GLU A 225 13.05 -5.63 -16.22
CA GLU A 225 12.45 -6.82 -16.82
C GLU A 225 12.15 -6.57 -18.29
N LYS A 226 12.24 -7.62 -19.09
CA LYS A 226 11.98 -7.59 -20.51
C LYS A 226 10.64 -8.20 -20.82
N VAL A 227 9.82 -7.44 -21.52
CA VAL A 227 8.54 -7.91 -22.07
C VAL A 227 8.64 -7.99 -23.56
N TYR A 228 7.87 -8.88 -24.17
CA TYR A 228 7.93 -9.13 -25.61
C TYR A 228 6.55 -8.85 -26.21
N LEU A 229 6.55 -8.06 -27.30
CA LEU A 229 5.39 -7.85 -28.15
C LEU A 229 5.59 -8.65 -29.43
N TYR A 230 4.58 -9.47 -29.77
CA TYR A 230 4.54 -10.25 -31.01
C TYR A 230 3.44 -9.68 -31.89
N LEU A 231 3.81 -9.33 -33.14
CA LEU A 231 2.88 -8.88 -34.18
C LEU A 231 2.91 -9.88 -35.32
N GLU A 232 1.82 -10.55 -35.56
CA GLU A 232 1.65 -11.44 -36.69
C GLU A 232 1.44 -10.57 -37.94
N GLU A 233 2.28 -10.73 -38.96
CA GLU A 233 2.15 -10.09 -40.25
C GLU A 233 1.37 -11.00 -41.23
N ASP A 234 1.66 -12.30 -41.19
CA ASP A 234 0.92 -13.36 -41.89
C ASP A 234 1.08 -14.71 -41.17
N GLU A 235 0.62 -15.81 -41.79
CA GLU A 235 0.69 -17.17 -41.21
C GLU A 235 2.12 -17.67 -40.96
N HIS A 236 3.15 -17.06 -41.61
CA HIS A 236 4.52 -17.49 -41.57
C HIS A 236 5.46 -16.47 -40.90
N ILE A 237 5.03 -15.21 -40.80
CA ILE A 237 5.87 -14.10 -40.37
C ILE A 237 5.29 -13.41 -39.12
N THR A 238 6.12 -13.39 -38.08
CA THR A 238 5.82 -12.66 -36.84
C THR A 238 6.98 -11.72 -36.50
N GLN A 239 6.67 -10.45 -36.21
CA GLN A 239 7.65 -9.51 -35.69
C GLN A 239 7.66 -9.57 -34.15
N LYS A 240 8.84 -9.78 -33.57
CA LYS A 240 9.06 -9.79 -32.14
C LYS A 240 9.82 -8.53 -31.74
N TYR A 241 9.25 -7.78 -30.80
CA TYR A 241 9.88 -6.61 -30.18
C TYR A 241 10.23 -6.92 -28.74
N GLU A 242 11.47 -6.62 -28.35
CA GLU A 242 11.92 -6.66 -26.97
C GLU A 242 11.79 -5.25 -26.37
N ILE A 243 11.09 -5.13 -25.27
CA ILE A 243 10.81 -3.88 -24.56
C ILE A 243 11.31 -4.04 -23.13
N GLU A 244 12.20 -3.14 -22.69
CA GLU A 244 12.76 -3.12 -21.35
C GLU A 244 12.00 -2.12 -20.49
N LEU A 245 11.52 -2.56 -19.33
CA LEU A 245 10.85 -1.72 -18.35
C LEU A 245 11.86 -0.77 -17.70
N GLN A 246 11.56 0.52 -17.68
CA GLN A 246 12.36 1.54 -17.00
C GLN A 246 11.91 1.79 -15.56
N GLN A 247 10.71 1.30 -15.21
CA GLN A 247 10.10 1.34 -13.89
C GLN A 247 9.45 -0.03 -13.62
N GLU A 248 9.10 -0.30 -12.38
CA GLU A 248 8.34 -1.48 -11.98
C GLU A 248 6.91 -1.41 -12.55
N LEU A 249 6.37 -2.56 -12.96
CA LEU A 249 4.96 -2.72 -13.32
C LEU A 249 4.17 -3.10 -12.07
N TYR A 250 3.20 -2.27 -11.69
CA TYR A 250 2.29 -2.55 -10.58
C TYR A 250 0.87 -2.80 -11.07
N LYS A 251 0.19 -3.75 -10.46
CA LYS A 251 -1.26 -3.82 -10.47
C LYS A 251 -1.80 -3.31 -9.14
N TYR A 252 -2.97 -2.69 -9.17
CA TYR A 252 -3.65 -2.22 -7.98
C TYR A 252 -5.15 -2.47 -8.06
N ILE A 253 -5.77 -2.62 -6.89
CA ILE A 253 -7.21 -2.84 -6.78
C ILE A 253 -7.79 -1.63 -6.04
N VAL A 254 -8.74 -0.97 -6.70
CA VAL A 254 -9.53 0.13 -6.12
C VAL A 254 -10.99 -0.21 -6.28
N ALA A 255 -11.73 -0.19 -5.18
CA ALA A 255 -13.17 -0.51 -5.16
C ALA A 255 -13.52 -1.83 -5.89
N GLY A 256 -12.69 -2.86 -5.71
CA GLY A 256 -12.88 -4.18 -6.31
C GLY A 256 -12.50 -4.30 -7.79
N THR A 257 -12.02 -3.21 -8.42
CA THR A 257 -11.58 -3.22 -9.82
C THR A 257 -10.07 -3.29 -9.88
N THR A 258 -9.54 -4.28 -10.61
CA THR A 258 -8.10 -4.39 -10.89
C THR A 258 -7.72 -3.44 -12.02
N LYS A 259 -6.70 -2.64 -11.79
CA LYS A 259 -6.08 -1.73 -12.75
C LYS A 259 -4.58 -1.96 -12.78
N VAL A 260 -3.94 -1.55 -13.86
CA VAL A 260 -2.49 -1.64 -14.04
C VAL A 260 -1.93 -0.24 -14.16
N TRP A 261 -0.91 0.07 -13.38
CA TRP A 261 -0.12 1.27 -13.58
C TRP A 261 0.91 0.98 -14.68
N GLN A 262 0.80 1.70 -15.78
CA GLN A 262 1.66 1.56 -16.93
C GLN A 262 3.06 2.14 -16.65
N PRO A 263 4.12 1.30 -16.62
CA PRO A 263 5.48 1.77 -16.38
C PRO A 263 6.03 2.49 -17.59
N GLU A 264 6.97 3.39 -17.38
CA GLU A 264 7.86 3.86 -18.43
C GLU A 264 8.72 2.70 -18.94
N ALA A 265 8.86 2.60 -20.25
CA ALA A 265 9.59 1.56 -20.93
C ALA A 265 10.31 2.08 -22.18
N LYS A 266 11.17 1.28 -22.77
CA LYS A 266 11.81 1.53 -24.06
C LYS A 266 11.94 0.25 -24.86
N SER A 267 11.77 0.31 -26.17
CA SER A 267 12.17 -0.78 -27.06
C SER A 267 13.70 -0.89 -27.08
N THR A 268 14.23 -2.10 -27.20
CA THR A 268 15.67 -2.35 -27.23
C THR A 268 16.10 -2.98 -28.54
N ARG A 269 15.38 -4.02 -28.99
CA ARG A 269 15.67 -4.73 -30.22
C ARG A 269 14.42 -5.40 -30.79
N SER A 270 14.50 -5.76 -32.06
CA SER A 270 13.44 -6.53 -32.72
C SER A 270 14.07 -7.62 -33.64
N CYS A 271 13.29 -8.64 -33.93
CA CYS A 271 13.64 -9.65 -34.94
C CYS A 271 12.38 -10.13 -35.66
N THR A 272 12.58 -10.68 -36.84
CA THR A 272 11.53 -11.38 -37.60
C THR A 272 11.58 -12.86 -37.27
N ILE A 273 10.46 -13.47 -36.99
CA ILE A 273 10.30 -14.92 -36.85
C ILE A 273 9.64 -15.41 -38.13
N THR A 274 10.28 -16.33 -38.82
CA THR A 274 9.73 -16.94 -40.04
C THR A 274 9.57 -18.45 -39.81
N ASP A 275 8.37 -18.97 -40.01
CA ASP A 275 8.01 -20.37 -39.73
C ASP A 275 8.43 -20.86 -38.33
N GLY A 276 8.34 -19.98 -37.34
CA GLY A 276 8.69 -20.28 -35.94
C GLY A 276 10.20 -20.17 -35.64
N VAL A 277 11.05 -19.79 -36.62
CA VAL A 277 12.49 -19.61 -36.44
C VAL A 277 12.84 -18.14 -36.27
N GLU A 278 13.47 -17.79 -35.14
CA GLU A 278 13.92 -16.43 -34.88
C GLU A 278 15.11 -16.06 -35.81
N GLY A 279 14.96 -14.94 -36.50
CA GLY A 279 16.04 -14.31 -37.27
C GLY A 279 17.06 -13.55 -36.43
N GLY A 280 17.98 -12.84 -37.06
CA GLY A 280 18.91 -11.97 -36.37
C GLY A 280 18.22 -10.79 -35.69
N TYR A 281 18.67 -10.44 -34.50
CA TYR A 281 18.17 -9.26 -33.79
C TYR A 281 18.77 -7.96 -34.33
N ASN A 282 17.92 -7.00 -34.61
CA ASN A 282 18.29 -5.63 -34.95
C ASN A 282 18.06 -4.71 -33.73
N LYS A 283 18.97 -3.75 -33.53
CA LYS A 283 18.81 -2.72 -32.53
C LYS A 283 17.58 -1.86 -32.88
N ASN A 284 16.67 -1.71 -31.95
CA ASN A 284 15.43 -0.94 -32.09
C ASN A 284 15.15 -0.15 -30.82
N GLU A 285 15.67 1.09 -30.72
CA GLU A 285 15.53 1.98 -29.58
C GLU A 285 14.60 3.17 -29.88
N HIS A 286 13.74 3.04 -30.88
CA HIS A 286 12.94 4.16 -31.39
C HIS A 286 11.71 4.47 -30.52
N PHE A 287 11.14 3.45 -29.84
CA PHE A 287 9.93 3.60 -29.09
C PHE A 287 10.24 3.79 -27.59
N LYS A 288 9.72 4.90 -27.01
CA LYS A 288 9.91 5.26 -25.60
C LYS A 288 8.63 5.86 -25.05
N GLY A 289 8.35 5.62 -23.78
CA GLY A 289 7.19 6.13 -23.05
C GLY A 289 6.53 5.06 -22.21
N SER A 290 5.23 5.18 -21.92
CA SER A 290 4.51 4.13 -21.21
C SER A 290 4.48 2.84 -22.04
N LEU A 291 4.48 1.70 -21.38
CA LEU A 291 4.44 0.38 -22.05
C LEU A 291 3.28 0.28 -23.05
N GLU A 292 2.10 0.76 -22.65
CA GLU A 292 0.91 0.79 -23.52
C GLU A 292 1.14 1.64 -24.77
N LYS A 293 1.71 2.85 -24.59
CA LYS A 293 2.01 3.74 -25.69
C LYS A 293 3.00 3.10 -26.67
N ILE A 294 4.06 2.46 -26.18
CA ILE A 294 5.02 1.76 -27.01
C ILE A 294 4.34 0.67 -27.84
N CYS A 295 3.48 -0.13 -27.24
CA CYS A 295 2.74 -1.17 -27.96
C CYS A 295 1.83 -0.57 -29.05
N GLN A 296 1.16 0.56 -28.77
CA GLN A 296 0.34 1.28 -29.75
C GLN A 296 1.18 1.88 -30.88
N ASP A 297 2.31 2.51 -30.54
CA ASP A 297 3.20 3.15 -31.54
C ASP A 297 3.81 2.09 -32.48
N ILE A 298 4.27 0.96 -31.95
CA ILE A 298 4.77 -0.17 -32.76
C ILE A 298 3.66 -0.69 -33.67
N HIS A 299 2.47 -0.92 -33.16
CA HIS A 299 1.34 -1.40 -33.95
C HIS A 299 0.97 -0.41 -35.06
N ASN A 300 0.91 0.87 -34.78
CA ASN A 300 0.58 1.91 -35.75
C ASN A 300 1.68 2.09 -36.80
N HIS A 301 2.96 1.98 -36.42
CA HIS A 301 4.08 2.05 -37.33
C HIS A 301 4.04 0.92 -38.36
N LYS A 302 3.81 -0.31 -37.90
CA LYS A 302 3.69 -1.48 -38.79
C LYS A 302 2.47 -1.40 -39.69
N ARG A 303 1.32 -0.91 -39.20
CA ARG A 303 0.15 -0.68 -40.07
C ARG A 303 0.45 0.30 -41.19
N LYS A 304 1.24 1.33 -40.89
CA LYS A 304 1.61 2.33 -41.88
C LYS A 304 2.59 1.77 -42.93
N GLU A 305 3.64 1.06 -42.51
CA GLU A 305 4.54 0.36 -43.39
C GLU A 305 3.80 -0.63 -44.31
N TYR A 306 2.81 -1.34 -43.77
CA TYR A 306 2.01 -2.30 -44.52
C TYR A 306 1.12 -1.63 -45.54
N ALA A 307 0.48 -0.48 -45.20
CA ALA A 307 -0.32 0.30 -46.12
C ALA A 307 0.50 0.92 -47.23
N ASP A 308 1.72 1.42 -46.92
CA ASP A 308 2.61 2.04 -47.90
C ASP A 308 3.17 1.01 -48.89
N ASN A 309 3.40 -0.24 -48.47
CA ASN A 309 3.87 -1.34 -49.32
C ASN A 309 2.79 -1.93 -50.28
N TYR A 310 1.49 -1.67 -50.00
CA TYR A 310 0.39 -2.16 -50.83
C TYR A 310 -0.26 -1.08 -51.70
N LEU A 311 0.21 0.17 -51.58
CA LEU A 311 -0.29 1.31 -52.40
C LEU A 311 0.63 1.66 -53.58
N GLU A 312 1.72 0.92 -53.75
CA GLU A 312 2.52 0.92 -54.99
C GLU A 312 2.09 -0.25 -55.91
#